data_48aff6913f53bf2fb66b0294897cd474
#
_entry.id   48aff6913f53bf2fb66b0294897cd474
#
_cell.length_a   1.000
_cell.length_b   1.000
_cell.length_c   1.000
_cell.angle_alpha   90.00
_cell.angle_beta   90.00
_cell.angle_gamma   90.00
#
_symmetry.space_group_name_H-M   'P 1'
#
loop_
_entity.id
_entity.type
_entity.pdbx_description
1 polymer ?
#
loop_
_entity_poly.entity_id
_entity_poly.type
_entity_poly.pdbx_seq_one_letter_code
_entity_poly.pdbx_strand_id
1 'polypeptide(L)'
;MSANFCVFLHIRYMNPKVMGIAHDYLAANQPAKNPKGRLWMNSFHVSPDKGLGVHCFDTKENMENFLPLMKERIENFATKFECKFTIETGILSPELTKNFE
;
A
#
# COMPACT_ATOMS: atom_id res chain seq x y z
N MET A 1 19.53 13.52 7.98
CA MET A 1 18.60 12.40 7.82
C MET A 1 17.79 12.56 6.56
N SER A 2 17.71 11.52 5.77
CA SER A 2 16.83 11.54 4.61
C SER A 2 15.38 11.41 5.07
N ALA A 3 14.48 12.20 4.49
CA ALA A 3 13.04 12.06 4.72
C ALA A 3 12.56 10.77 4.05
N ASN A 4 11.63 10.09 4.69
CA ASN A 4 10.97 8.93 4.12
C ASN A 4 9.62 9.36 3.53
N PHE A 5 9.34 8.89 2.32
CA PHE A 5 8.16 9.25 1.56
C PHE A 5 7.25 8.04 1.45
N CYS A 6 6.02 8.19 1.90
CA CYS A 6 5.08 7.08 2.02
C CYS A 6 3.90 7.22 1.07
N VAL A 7 3.42 6.07 0.61
CA VAL A 7 2.17 5.93 -0.15
C VAL A 7 1.20 5.16 0.72
N PHE A 8 -0.01 5.68 0.84
CA PHE A 8 -1.10 5.07 1.60
C PHE A 8 -2.18 4.62 0.62
N LEU A 9 -2.39 3.31 0.55
CA LEU A 9 -3.42 2.72 -0.29
C LEU A 9 -4.56 2.25 0.60
N HIS A 10 -5.70 2.93 0.50
CA HIS A 10 -6.93 2.54 1.21
C HIS A 10 -7.82 1.75 0.27
N ILE A 11 -8.25 0.56 0.70
CA ILE A 11 -9.14 -0.28 -0.10
C ILE A 11 -10.37 -0.63 0.73
N ARG A 12 -11.55 -0.40 0.15
CA ARG A 12 -12.82 -0.82 0.72
C ARG A 12 -13.39 -1.93 -0.14
N TYR A 13 -13.61 -3.09 0.46
CA TYR A 13 -14.19 -4.25 -0.19
C TYR A 13 -15.71 -4.25 0.00
N MET A 14 -16.40 -4.99 -0.85
CA MET A 14 -17.85 -5.10 -0.80
C MET A 14 -18.34 -5.73 0.53
N ASN A 15 -17.59 -6.72 1.01
CA ASN A 15 -17.88 -7.41 2.27
C ASN A 15 -16.62 -8.14 2.75
N PRO A 16 -16.63 -8.68 4.01
CA PRO A 16 -15.46 -9.36 4.56
C PRO A 16 -15.02 -10.61 3.79
N LYS A 17 -15.96 -11.33 3.19
CA LYS A 17 -15.65 -12.53 2.41
C LYS A 17 -14.84 -12.17 1.17
N VAL A 18 -15.22 -11.11 0.46
CA VAL A 18 -14.48 -10.62 -0.70
C VAL A 18 -13.09 -10.18 -0.30
N MET A 19 -12.95 -9.50 0.83
CA MET A 19 -11.64 -9.10 1.35
C MET A 19 -10.74 -10.31 1.61
N GLY A 20 -11.27 -11.37 2.21
CA GLY A 20 -10.50 -12.59 2.46
C GLY A 20 -10.00 -13.23 1.17
N ILE A 21 -10.86 -13.35 0.16
CA ILE A 21 -10.49 -13.91 -1.14
C ILE A 21 -9.44 -13.03 -1.84
N ALA A 22 -9.63 -11.71 -1.79
CA ALA A 22 -8.69 -10.76 -2.39
C ALA A 22 -7.31 -10.82 -1.73
N HIS A 23 -7.26 -10.93 -0.42
CA HIS A 23 -6.00 -11.04 0.31
C HIS A 23 -5.26 -12.35 0.01
N ASP A 24 -5.97 -13.45 -0.12
CA ASP A 24 -5.38 -14.73 -0.54
C ASP A 24 -4.77 -14.60 -1.93
N TYR A 25 -5.47 -13.94 -2.85
CA TYR A 25 -4.96 -13.67 -4.18
C TYR A 25 -3.69 -12.81 -4.15
N LEU A 26 -3.69 -11.74 -3.36
CA LEU A 26 -2.51 -10.86 -3.23
C LEU A 26 -1.32 -11.61 -2.66
N ALA A 27 -1.53 -12.44 -1.65
CA ALA A 27 -0.46 -13.24 -1.04
C ALA A 27 0.15 -14.22 -2.05
N ALA A 28 -0.68 -14.82 -2.90
CA ALA A 28 -0.24 -15.78 -3.91
C ALA A 28 0.43 -15.12 -5.13
N ASN A 29 0.20 -13.83 -5.37
CA ASN A 29 0.63 -13.12 -6.57
C ASN A 29 1.54 -11.92 -6.25
N GLN A 30 2.41 -12.07 -5.27
CA GLN A 30 3.38 -11.02 -4.92
C GLN A 30 4.38 -10.79 -6.06
N PRO A 31 4.70 -9.52 -6.37
CA PRO A 31 5.74 -9.23 -7.35
C PRO A 31 7.09 -9.80 -6.92
N ALA A 32 7.83 -10.35 -7.88
CA ALA A 32 9.14 -10.96 -7.61
C ALA A 32 10.21 -9.92 -7.22
N LYS A 33 10.07 -8.67 -7.66
CA LYS A 33 11.05 -7.63 -7.42
C LYS A 33 10.49 -6.51 -6.55
N ASN A 34 11.31 -6.06 -5.60
CA ASN A 34 11.00 -4.88 -4.83
C ASN A 34 11.15 -3.63 -5.72
N PRO A 35 10.19 -2.69 -5.73
CA PRO A 35 10.37 -1.43 -6.42
C PRO A 35 11.61 -0.68 -5.92
N LYS A 36 12.27 0.06 -6.83
CA LYS A 36 13.47 0.81 -6.48
C LYS A 36 13.18 1.78 -5.33
N GLY A 37 14.02 1.72 -4.30
CA GLY A 37 13.95 2.63 -3.17
C GLY A 37 12.90 2.30 -2.12
N ARG A 38 12.09 1.26 -2.31
CA ARG A 38 11.13 0.88 -1.27
C ARG A 38 11.86 0.25 -0.09
N LEU A 39 11.73 0.91 1.07
CA LEU A 39 12.38 0.48 2.30
C LEU A 39 11.57 -0.58 3.04
N TRP A 40 10.25 -0.42 3.06
CA TRP A 40 9.34 -1.37 3.68
C TRP A 40 7.93 -1.19 3.16
N MET A 41 7.11 -2.21 3.38
CA MET A 41 5.69 -2.21 3.07
C MET A 41 4.97 -2.92 4.20
N ASN A 42 3.88 -2.33 4.68
CA ASN A 42 3.02 -2.93 5.69
C ASN A 42 1.58 -2.88 5.23
N SER A 43 0.82 -3.92 5.58
CA SER A 43 -0.61 -4.00 5.28
C SER A 43 -1.38 -4.18 6.59
N PHE A 44 -2.50 -3.48 6.70
CA PHE A 44 -3.32 -3.46 7.89
C PHE A 44 -4.76 -3.84 7.56
N HIS A 45 -5.38 -4.62 8.43
CA HIS A 45 -6.83 -4.82 8.42
C HIS A 45 -7.44 -3.71 9.29
N VAL A 46 -7.98 -2.68 8.66
CA VAL A 46 -8.57 -1.54 9.38
C VAL A 46 -9.93 -1.91 9.96
N SER A 47 -10.68 -2.71 9.22
CA SER A 47 -11.97 -3.29 9.63
C SER A 47 -12.15 -4.58 8.84
N PRO A 48 -13.23 -5.36 9.07
CA PRO A 48 -13.44 -6.61 8.32
C PRO A 48 -13.58 -6.44 6.82
N ASP A 49 -13.86 -5.23 6.32
CA ASP A 49 -14.01 -4.93 4.89
C ASP A 49 -13.09 -3.83 4.37
N LYS A 50 -12.13 -3.37 5.20
CA LYS A 50 -11.20 -2.31 4.80
C LYS A 50 -9.76 -2.71 5.04
N GLY A 51 -8.92 -2.48 4.03
CA GLY A 51 -7.49 -2.66 4.12
C GLY A 51 -6.74 -1.35 3.94
N LEU A 52 -5.53 -1.28 4.50
CA LEU A 52 -4.61 -0.16 4.33
C LEU A 52 -3.23 -0.73 4.03
N GLY A 53 -2.68 -0.38 2.87
CA GLY A 53 -1.30 -0.67 2.53
C GLY A 53 -0.45 0.59 2.67
N VAL A 54 0.70 0.47 3.31
CA VAL A 54 1.65 1.58 3.45
C VAL A 54 2.98 1.15 2.82
N HIS A 55 3.46 1.96 1.87
CA HIS A 55 4.74 1.74 1.20
C HIS A 55 5.66 2.91 1.49
N CYS A 56 6.84 2.64 1.98
CA CYS A 56 7.81 3.67 2.35
C CYS A 56 9.01 3.66 1.43
N PHE A 57 9.36 4.84 0.93
CA PHE A 57 10.47 5.02 -0.02
C PHE A 57 11.53 5.94 0.55
N ASP A 58 12.76 5.74 0.09
CA ASP A 58 13.93 6.53 0.48
C ASP A 58 13.95 7.94 -0.12
N THR A 59 13.37 8.11 -1.32
CA THR A 59 13.33 9.40 -2.01
C THR A 59 11.95 9.68 -2.59
N LYS A 60 11.64 10.96 -2.77
CA LYS A 60 10.41 11.39 -3.43
C LYS A 60 10.34 10.88 -4.87
N GLU A 61 11.46 10.92 -5.58
CA GLU A 61 11.53 10.45 -6.96
C GLU A 61 11.16 8.97 -7.07
N ASN A 62 11.72 8.13 -6.20
CA ASN A 62 11.41 6.70 -6.20
C ASN A 62 9.95 6.45 -5.87
N MET A 63 9.38 7.20 -4.93
CA MET A 63 7.95 7.12 -4.62
C MET A 63 7.11 7.52 -5.84
N GLU A 64 7.43 8.63 -6.48
CA GLU A 64 6.68 9.12 -7.63
C GLU A 64 6.76 8.16 -8.83
N ASN A 65 7.90 7.51 -9.03
CA ASN A 65 8.05 6.50 -10.07
C ASN A 65 7.24 5.24 -9.80
N PHE A 66 6.99 4.93 -8.53
CA PHE A 66 6.17 3.79 -8.14
C PHE A 66 4.66 4.04 -8.33
N LEU A 67 4.20 5.28 -8.15
CA LEU A 67 2.77 5.60 -8.18
C LEU A 67 2.04 5.13 -9.44
N PRO A 68 2.54 5.38 -10.67
CA PRO A 68 1.84 4.91 -11.87
C PRO A 68 1.73 3.38 -11.94
N LEU A 69 2.76 2.67 -11.51
CA LEU A 69 2.77 1.21 -11.50
C LEU A 69 1.75 0.67 -10.50
N MET A 70 1.70 1.26 -9.31
CA MET A 70 0.75 0.87 -8.28
C MET A 70 -0.68 1.18 -8.72
N LYS A 71 -0.91 2.34 -9.32
CA LYS A 71 -2.22 2.75 -9.80
C LYS A 71 -2.76 1.79 -10.84
N GLU A 72 -1.95 1.39 -11.80
CA GLU A 72 -2.34 0.41 -12.81
C GLU A 72 -2.72 -0.93 -12.19
N ARG A 73 -1.89 -1.42 -11.28
CA ARG A 73 -2.15 -2.68 -10.58
C ARG A 73 -3.42 -2.64 -9.76
N ILE A 74 -3.64 -1.56 -9.01
CA ILE A 74 -4.81 -1.46 -8.15
C ILE A 74 -6.10 -1.25 -8.95
N GLU A 75 -6.05 -0.57 -10.09
CA GLU A 75 -7.20 -0.45 -10.98
C GLU A 75 -7.64 -1.83 -11.49
N ASN A 76 -6.69 -2.65 -11.92
CA ASN A 76 -6.97 -4.02 -12.36
C ASN A 76 -7.51 -4.88 -11.22
N PHE A 77 -6.90 -4.77 -10.05
CA PHE A 77 -7.34 -5.47 -8.86
C PHE A 77 -8.75 -5.05 -8.43
N ALA A 78 -9.03 -3.75 -8.44
CA ALA A 78 -10.33 -3.21 -8.06
C ALA A 78 -11.45 -3.68 -9.00
N THR A 79 -11.15 -3.82 -10.29
CA THR A 79 -12.09 -4.37 -11.26
C THR A 79 -12.35 -5.84 -10.97
N LYS A 80 -11.30 -6.62 -10.71
CA LYS A 80 -11.40 -8.06 -10.45
C LYS A 80 -12.20 -8.38 -9.18
N PHE A 81 -12.01 -7.62 -8.13
CA PHE A 81 -12.62 -7.88 -6.81
C PHE A 81 -13.73 -6.90 -6.45
N GLU A 82 -14.15 -6.05 -7.37
CA GLU A 82 -15.23 -5.07 -7.17
C GLU A 82 -15.03 -4.24 -5.90
N CYS A 83 -13.82 -3.74 -5.69
CA CYS A 83 -13.51 -2.88 -4.54
C CYS A 83 -13.25 -1.44 -4.98
N LYS A 84 -13.27 -0.53 -4.00
CA LYS A 84 -12.95 0.88 -4.19
C LYS A 84 -11.63 1.18 -3.52
N PHE A 85 -10.87 2.13 -4.07
CA PHE A 85 -9.59 2.51 -3.47
C PHE A 85 -9.37 4.01 -3.54
N THR A 86 -8.53 4.49 -2.61
CA THR A 86 -7.97 5.84 -2.66
C THR A 86 -6.48 5.75 -2.37
N ILE A 87 -5.70 6.65 -2.97
CA ILE A 87 -4.25 6.71 -2.80
C ILE A 87 -3.90 8.10 -2.25
N GLU A 88 -3.13 8.10 -1.16
CA GLU A 88 -2.58 9.31 -0.56
C GLU A 88 -1.09 9.17 -0.43
N THR A 89 -0.39 10.30 -0.39
CA THR A 89 1.05 10.32 -0.13
C THR A 89 1.33 11.20 1.07
N GLY A 90 2.42 10.90 1.77
CA GLY A 90 2.84 11.68 2.93
C GLY A 90 4.32 11.53 3.20
N ILE A 91 4.83 12.42 4.03
CA ILE A 91 6.22 12.38 4.49
C ILE A 91 6.21 11.95 5.95
N LEU A 92 7.03 10.95 6.27
CA LEU A 92 7.17 10.52 7.66
C LEU A 92 7.62 11.67 8.53
N SER A 93 6.94 11.88 9.67
CA SER A 93 7.34 12.91 10.65
C SER A 93 8.39 12.32 11.58
N PRO A 94 9.65 12.73 11.49
CA PRO A 94 10.69 12.20 12.37
C PRO A 94 10.50 12.63 13.82
N GLU A 95 9.90 13.79 14.07
CA GLU A 95 9.67 14.30 15.42
C GLU A 95 8.68 13.45 16.22
N LEU A 96 7.74 12.80 15.50
CA LEU A 96 6.67 12.02 16.12
C LEU A 96 6.87 10.51 15.95
N THR A 97 7.97 10.10 15.33
CA THR A 97 8.25 8.70 15.08
C THR A 97 9.25 8.19 16.10
N LYS A 98 8.88 7.14 16.84
CA LYS A 98 9.74 6.48 17.82
C LYS A 98 9.59 4.97 17.73
N ASN A 99 10.71 4.27 17.92
CA ASN A 99 10.68 2.84 18.19
C ASN A 99 10.69 2.62 19.70
N PHE A 100 9.75 1.85 20.19
CA PHE A 100 9.63 1.51 21.62
C PHE A 100 10.13 0.11 21.85
N GLU A 101 10.85 -0.07 22.94
CA GLU A 101 11.34 -1.38 23.37
C GLU A 101 10.37 -2.04 24.36
#